data_465945e0a5d129e8d22f97a5edf532bb
#
_entry.id   465945e0a5d129e8d22f97a5edf532bb
#
_cell.length_a   1.000
_cell.length_b   1.000
_cell.length_c   1.000
_cell.angle_alpha   90.00
_cell.angle_beta   90.00
_cell.angle_gamma   90.00
#
_symmetry.space_group_name_H-M   'P 1'
#
loop_
_entity.id
_entity.type
_entity.pdbx_description
1 polymer ?
#
loop_
_entity_poly.entity_id
_entity_poly.type
_entity_poly.pdbx_seq_one_letter_code
_entity_poly.pdbx_strand_id
1 'polypeptide(L)'
;MNRLYSIILLVVFICTHAHSQQAYFVDGYHGGIYGHYPVKWKTQFIVDQLSKHPDWRICLEIEPETWDTVQIQTPGAYRQLKNVVVSKQVEFTNPTYAQPYCYNISGESIIRQFQYGIAKINKHFPGVTFTTYSVEEPCFTSCLPQILKLFGFK
;
A
#
# COMPACT_ATOMS: atom_id res chain seq x y z
N MET A 1 -47.89 -4.54 -26.99
CA MET A 1 -47.58 -4.00 -25.65
C MET A 1 -46.58 -4.83 -24.86
N ASN A 2 -46.68 -6.16 -24.86
CA ASN A 2 -45.83 -7.04 -24.02
C ASN A 2 -44.33 -7.10 -24.37
N ARG A 3 -43.94 -6.92 -25.65
CA ARG A 3 -42.50 -6.97 -26.02
C ARG A 3 -41.66 -5.78 -25.52
N LEU A 4 -42.27 -4.61 -25.45
CA LEU A 4 -41.59 -3.40 -24.97
C LEU A 4 -41.29 -3.50 -23.47
N TYR A 5 -42.24 -3.99 -22.68
CA TYR A 5 -42.05 -4.23 -21.24
C TYR A 5 -40.95 -5.27 -20.97
N SER A 6 -40.90 -6.34 -21.77
CA SER A 6 -39.84 -7.36 -21.63
C SER A 6 -38.44 -6.82 -21.93
N ILE A 7 -38.32 -5.93 -22.92
CA ILE A 7 -37.03 -5.30 -23.23
C ILE A 7 -36.62 -4.33 -22.12
N ILE A 8 -37.52 -3.52 -21.61
CA ILE A 8 -37.26 -2.60 -20.50
C ILE A 8 -36.87 -3.38 -19.24
N LEU A 9 -37.54 -4.45 -18.92
CA LEU A 9 -37.19 -5.30 -17.77
C LEU A 9 -35.83 -5.95 -17.92
N LEU A 10 -35.45 -6.40 -19.11
CA LEU A 10 -34.13 -6.98 -19.40
C LEU A 10 -33.03 -5.93 -19.26
N VAL A 11 -33.22 -4.70 -19.76
CA VAL A 11 -32.26 -3.61 -19.65
C VAL A 11 -32.06 -3.19 -18.19
N VAL A 12 -33.14 -3.09 -17.41
CA VAL A 12 -33.06 -2.79 -15.98
C VAL A 12 -32.31 -3.88 -15.23
N PHE A 13 -32.58 -5.17 -15.55
CA PHE A 13 -31.89 -6.29 -14.91
C PHE A 13 -30.39 -6.34 -15.22
N ILE A 14 -29.98 -5.99 -16.45
CA ILE A 14 -28.57 -5.89 -16.84
C ILE A 14 -27.88 -4.73 -16.11
N CYS A 15 -28.54 -3.58 -15.97
CA CYS A 15 -27.99 -2.42 -15.27
C CYS A 15 -27.80 -2.66 -13.76
N THR A 16 -28.65 -3.47 -13.12
CA THR A 16 -28.53 -3.76 -11.67
C THR A 16 -27.40 -4.74 -11.35
N HIS A 17 -26.84 -5.44 -12.33
CA HIS A 17 -25.73 -6.38 -12.15
C HIS A 17 -24.38 -5.84 -12.65
N ALA A 18 -24.31 -4.56 -12.99
CA ALA A 18 -23.03 -3.91 -13.28
C ALA A 18 -22.24 -3.72 -11.97
N HIS A 19 -21.55 -4.77 -11.54
CA HIS A 19 -20.55 -4.64 -10.49
C HIS A 19 -19.42 -3.80 -11.04
N SER A 20 -19.20 -2.62 -10.47
CA SER A 20 -17.99 -1.87 -10.75
C SER A 20 -16.80 -2.70 -10.28
N GLN A 21 -15.90 -3.06 -11.19
CA GLN A 21 -14.63 -3.66 -10.79
C GLN A 21 -13.84 -2.60 -10.04
N GLN A 22 -13.45 -2.92 -8.81
CA GLN A 22 -12.48 -2.09 -8.09
C GLN A 22 -11.10 -2.35 -8.70
N ALA A 23 -10.48 -1.32 -9.23
CA ALA A 23 -9.10 -1.38 -9.65
C ALA A 23 -8.20 -1.04 -8.46
N TYR A 24 -7.26 -1.92 -8.17
CA TYR A 24 -6.22 -1.69 -7.18
C TYR A 24 -4.93 -1.35 -7.90
N PHE A 25 -4.36 -0.20 -7.56
CA PHE A 25 -3.05 0.19 -8.06
C PHE A 25 -2.03 -0.15 -6.99
N VAL A 26 -1.13 -1.07 -7.31
CA VAL A 26 0.06 -1.33 -6.49
C VAL A 26 1.14 -0.38 -7.01
N ASP A 27 1.55 0.57 -6.19
CA ASP A 27 2.75 1.34 -6.45
C ASP A 27 3.93 0.53 -5.95
N GLY A 28 4.44 -0.33 -6.80
CA GLY A 28 5.66 -1.11 -6.60
C GLY A 28 6.91 -0.24 -6.67
N TYR A 29 6.94 0.80 -5.90
CA TYR A 29 7.90 1.84 -6.05
C TYR A 29 9.12 1.58 -5.17
N HIS A 30 10.26 1.31 -5.77
CA HIS A 30 11.59 1.55 -5.17
C HIS A 30 11.74 3.03 -4.88
N GLY A 31 10.96 3.51 -3.99
CA GLY A 31 10.75 4.91 -3.89
C GLY A 31 11.23 5.53 -2.66
N GLY A 32 11.81 4.80 -1.78
CA GLY A 32 12.35 5.35 -0.57
C GLY A 32 13.48 6.34 -0.83
N ILE A 33 14.25 6.60 0.19
CA ILE A 33 15.44 7.45 0.13
C ILE A 33 16.49 6.96 -0.88
N TYR A 34 16.41 5.70 -1.25
CA TYR A 34 17.31 5.03 -2.20
C TYR A 34 16.76 4.97 -3.64
N GLY A 35 15.53 5.42 -3.86
CA GLY A 35 14.86 5.36 -5.16
C GLY A 35 15.31 6.46 -6.13
N HIS A 36 15.01 6.25 -7.41
CA HIS A 36 15.35 7.17 -8.49
C HIS A 36 14.58 8.50 -8.45
N TYR A 37 13.54 8.59 -7.64
CA TYR A 37 12.70 9.79 -7.60
C TYR A 37 12.94 10.58 -6.33
N PRO A 38 13.01 11.91 -6.44
CA PRO A 38 13.11 12.77 -5.27
C PRO A 38 11.90 12.53 -4.34
N VAL A 39 12.13 12.14 -3.12
CA VAL A 39 11.11 12.01 -2.07
C VAL A 39 10.18 13.22 -2.04
N LYS A 40 10.73 14.39 -2.34
CA LYS A 40 10.07 15.69 -2.26
C LYS A 40 8.80 15.80 -3.10
N TRP A 41 8.78 15.43 -4.35
CA TRP A 41 7.57 15.62 -5.15
C TRP A 41 6.64 14.40 -5.16
N LYS A 42 7.18 13.24 -4.88
CA LYS A 42 6.46 11.99 -4.94
C LYS A 42 5.35 11.90 -3.91
N THR A 43 5.66 12.19 -2.64
CA THR A 43 4.64 12.21 -1.59
C THR A 43 3.55 13.22 -1.91
N GLN A 44 3.92 14.41 -2.40
CA GLN A 44 2.94 15.42 -2.80
C GLN A 44 2.09 14.91 -3.98
N PHE A 45 2.71 14.29 -4.98
CA PHE A 45 1.98 13.71 -6.11
C PHE A 45 0.94 12.68 -5.65
N ILE A 46 1.33 11.74 -4.78
CA ILE A 46 0.42 10.70 -4.24
C ILE A 46 -0.78 11.35 -3.55
N VAL A 47 -0.55 12.27 -2.63
CA VAL A 47 -1.66 12.92 -1.90
C VAL A 47 -2.53 13.78 -2.78
N ASP A 48 -1.97 14.44 -3.79
CA ASP A 48 -2.74 15.21 -4.78
C ASP A 48 -3.65 14.31 -5.63
N GLN A 49 -3.15 13.14 -6.05
CA GLN A 49 -3.97 12.18 -6.81
C GLN A 49 -5.08 11.58 -5.93
N LEU A 50 -4.76 11.15 -4.72
CA LEU A 50 -5.76 10.57 -3.81
C LEU A 50 -6.81 11.61 -3.38
N SER A 51 -6.44 12.88 -3.27
CA SER A 51 -7.38 13.96 -2.97
C SER A 51 -8.34 14.25 -4.15
N LYS A 52 -7.87 14.11 -5.40
CA LYS A 52 -8.69 14.26 -6.60
C LYS A 52 -9.59 13.06 -6.86
N HIS A 53 -9.18 11.90 -6.39
CA HIS A 53 -9.85 10.62 -6.62
C HIS A 53 -10.15 9.93 -5.29
N PRO A 54 -11.18 10.35 -4.55
CA PRO A 54 -11.48 9.83 -3.20
C PRO A 54 -11.90 8.35 -3.20
N ASP A 55 -12.28 7.81 -4.33
CA ASP A 55 -12.59 6.41 -4.57
C ASP A 55 -11.36 5.53 -4.83
N TRP A 56 -10.20 6.12 -5.09
CA TRP A 56 -8.98 5.38 -5.34
C TRP A 56 -8.38 4.80 -4.05
N ARG A 57 -7.73 3.66 -4.21
CA ARG A 57 -6.91 3.01 -3.19
C ARG A 57 -5.54 2.75 -3.79
N ILE A 58 -4.50 2.95 -3.00
CA ILE A 58 -3.11 2.71 -3.42
C ILE A 58 -2.41 1.82 -2.40
N CYS A 59 -1.58 0.92 -2.89
CA CYS A 59 -0.63 0.16 -2.07
C CYS A 59 0.74 0.85 -2.15
N LEU A 60 1.31 1.19 -1.00
CA LEU A 60 2.64 1.77 -0.92
C LEU A 60 3.67 0.72 -0.52
N GLU A 61 4.62 0.49 -1.39
CA GLU A 61 5.81 -0.32 -1.16
C GLU A 61 7.01 0.59 -1.01
N ILE A 62 7.16 1.17 0.16
CA ILE A 62 8.19 2.15 0.47
C ILE A 62 8.89 1.75 1.77
N GLU A 63 10.22 1.77 1.77
CA GLU A 63 10.99 1.47 2.97
C GLU A 63 10.57 2.37 4.13
N PRO A 64 10.28 1.80 5.30
CA PRO A 64 9.79 2.54 6.48
C PRO A 64 10.70 3.68 6.93
N GLU A 65 12.00 3.58 6.69
CA GLU A 65 12.97 4.62 7.02
C GLU A 65 12.74 5.93 6.23
N THR A 66 12.17 5.80 5.04
CA THR A 66 11.83 6.96 4.18
C THR A 66 10.95 7.97 4.89
N TRP A 67 10.08 7.54 5.79
CA TRP A 67 9.10 8.40 6.43
C TRP A 67 9.72 9.44 7.36
N ASP A 68 10.87 9.17 7.99
CA ASP A 68 11.62 10.21 8.72
C ASP A 68 12.06 11.33 7.77
N THR A 69 12.58 10.94 6.59
CA THR A 69 13.01 11.90 5.57
C THR A 69 11.85 12.71 5.01
N VAL A 70 10.73 12.06 4.68
CA VAL A 70 9.51 12.73 4.19
C VAL A 70 8.98 13.72 5.23
N GLN A 71 8.97 13.34 6.50
CA GLN A 71 8.51 14.22 7.59
C GLN A 71 9.35 15.49 7.67
N ILE A 72 10.67 15.39 7.49
CA ILE A 72 11.60 16.52 7.56
C ILE A 72 11.56 17.36 6.28
N GLN A 73 11.65 16.72 5.12
CA GLN A 73 11.82 17.44 3.85
C GLN A 73 10.51 18.00 3.30
N THR A 74 9.39 17.33 3.55
CA THR A 74 8.07 17.71 3.02
C THR A 74 6.97 17.61 4.07
N PRO A 75 7.07 18.39 5.17
CA PRO A 75 6.14 18.27 6.29
C PRO A 75 4.68 18.54 5.91
N GLY A 76 4.43 19.33 4.88
CA GLY A 76 3.10 19.58 4.33
C GLY A 76 2.48 18.34 3.72
N ALA A 77 3.17 17.73 2.77
CA ALA A 77 2.75 16.51 2.10
C ALA A 77 2.64 15.33 3.10
N TYR A 78 3.57 15.24 4.05
CA TYR A 78 3.53 14.25 5.11
C TYR A 78 2.26 14.34 5.97
N ARG A 79 1.82 15.54 6.37
CA ARG A 79 0.56 15.73 7.10
C ARG A 79 -0.66 15.32 6.26
N GLN A 80 -0.66 15.68 4.98
CA GLN A 80 -1.74 15.28 4.07
C GLN A 80 -1.78 13.77 3.88
N LEU A 81 -0.62 13.11 3.75
CA LEU A 81 -0.52 11.66 3.67
C LEU A 81 -1.15 10.98 4.89
N LYS A 82 -0.93 11.49 6.10
CA LYS A 82 -1.59 10.95 7.30
C LYS A 82 -3.12 10.96 7.18
N ASN A 83 -3.70 11.99 6.60
CA ASN A 83 -5.15 12.08 6.42
C ASN A 83 -5.65 10.99 5.45
N VAL A 84 -4.96 10.76 4.33
CA VAL A 84 -5.37 9.72 3.36
C VAL A 84 -5.09 8.30 3.88
N VAL A 85 -4.13 8.12 4.79
CA VAL A 85 -3.95 6.85 5.51
C VAL A 85 -5.13 6.59 6.46
N VAL A 86 -5.55 7.61 7.22
CA VAL A 86 -6.72 7.51 8.12
C VAL A 86 -8.00 7.24 7.34
N SER A 87 -8.15 7.82 6.14
CA SER A 87 -9.30 7.55 5.25
C SER A 87 -9.26 6.17 4.58
N LYS A 88 -8.23 5.36 4.85
CA LYS A 88 -8.02 4.02 4.27
C LYS A 88 -7.85 4.03 2.75
N GLN A 89 -7.36 5.11 2.19
CA GLN A 89 -6.96 5.17 0.78
C GLN A 89 -5.57 4.58 0.53
N VAL A 90 -4.80 4.33 1.58
CA VAL A 90 -3.43 3.81 1.52
C VAL A 90 -3.32 2.51 2.29
N GLU A 91 -2.73 1.50 1.67
CA GLU A 91 -2.25 0.27 2.30
C GLU A 91 -0.72 0.22 2.18
N PHE A 92 -0.03 -0.14 3.27
CA PHE A 92 1.40 -0.40 3.25
C PHE A 92 1.63 -1.88 3.04
N THR A 93 2.31 -2.27 1.97
CA THR A 93 2.46 -3.67 1.57
C THR A 93 3.82 -4.26 1.86
N ASN A 94 4.84 -3.44 2.07
CA ASN A 94 6.17 -3.91 2.49
C ASN A 94 6.61 -3.24 3.78
N PRO A 95 6.39 -3.88 4.94
CA PRO A 95 6.83 -3.34 6.21
C PRO A 95 8.24 -3.78 6.61
N THR A 96 9.03 -4.43 5.76
CA THR A 96 10.44 -4.71 6.08
C THR A 96 11.22 -3.40 6.12
N TYR A 97 12.15 -3.27 7.08
CA TYR A 97 12.81 -2.00 7.36
C TYR A 97 13.57 -1.43 6.16
N ALA A 98 14.25 -2.29 5.39
CA ALA A 98 15.13 -1.89 4.29
C ALA A 98 15.00 -2.79 3.05
N GLN A 99 13.86 -3.42 2.82
CA GLN A 99 13.60 -4.29 1.66
C GLN A 99 14.75 -5.28 1.37
N PRO A 100 15.13 -6.15 2.31
CA PRO A 100 16.28 -7.03 2.15
C PRO A 100 15.98 -8.15 1.15
N TYR A 101 17.00 -8.62 0.45
CA TYR A 101 16.96 -9.89 -0.25
C TYR A 101 16.88 -11.04 0.76
N CYS A 102 15.68 -11.49 1.10
CA CYS A 102 15.43 -12.43 2.18
C CYS A 102 16.19 -13.76 2.04
N TYR A 103 16.53 -14.17 0.82
CA TYR A 103 17.33 -15.39 0.57
C TYR A 103 18.82 -15.22 0.92
N ASN A 104 19.30 -13.98 1.10
CA ASN A 104 20.71 -13.67 1.42
C ASN A 104 20.95 -13.41 2.89
N ILE A 105 19.92 -13.39 3.73
CA ILE A 105 20.03 -13.08 5.15
C ILE A 105 19.41 -14.19 6.01
N SER A 106 19.80 -14.24 7.29
CA SER A 106 19.28 -15.23 8.22
C SER A 106 17.80 -15.00 8.54
N GLY A 107 17.10 -16.06 8.96
CA GLY A 107 15.70 -15.96 9.42
C GLY A 107 15.53 -14.97 10.57
N GLU A 108 16.48 -14.91 11.51
CA GLU A 108 16.48 -13.92 12.60
C GLU A 108 16.57 -12.47 12.03
N SER A 109 17.42 -12.27 11.04
CA SER A 109 17.53 -10.96 10.38
C SER A 109 16.22 -10.57 9.69
N ILE A 110 15.55 -11.53 9.03
CA ILE A 110 14.23 -11.28 8.41
C ILE A 110 13.21 -10.87 9.46
N ILE A 111 13.13 -11.61 10.59
CA ILE A 111 12.21 -11.29 11.69
C ILE A 111 12.46 -9.86 12.19
N ARG A 112 13.72 -9.47 12.39
CA ARG A 112 14.06 -8.10 12.80
C ARG A 112 13.69 -7.03 11.78
N GLN A 113 13.83 -7.33 10.49
CA GLN A 113 13.38 -6.44 9.42
C GLN A 113 11.88 -6.13 9.56
N PHE A 114 11.04 -7.15 9.78
CA PHE A 114 9.62 -6.96 10.02
C PHE A 114 9.34 -6.22 11.33
N GLN A 115 9.98 -6.60 12.44
CA GLN A 115 9.79 -5.96 13.73
C GLN A 115 10.08 -4.46 13.67
N TYR A 116 11.24 -4.08 13.15
CA TYR A 116 11.65 -2.68 13.10
C TYR A 116 10.85 -1.89 12.07
N GLY A 117 10.57 -2.48 10.93
CA GLY A 117 9.79 -1.81 9.88
C GLY A 117 8.34 -1.56 10.30
N ILE A 118 7.66 -2.56 10.88
CA ILE A 118 6.30 -2.40 11.43
C ILE A 118 6.28 -1.35 12.53
N ALA A 119 7.24 -1.41 13.47
CA ALA A 119 7.34 -0.42 14.54
C ALA A 119 7.55 1.00 13.98
N LYS A 120 8.38 1.13 12.94
CA LYS A 120 8.65 2.41 12.27
C LYS A 120 7.41 2.96 11.57
N ILE A 121 6.70 2.14 10.79
CA ILE A 121 5.47 2.57 10.12
C ILE A 121 4.43 2.99 11.17
N ASN A 122 4.23 2.21 12.23
CA ASN A 122 3.27 2.55 13.28
C ASN A 122 3.65 3.80 14.07
N LYS A 123 4.93 4.15 14.17
CA LYS A 123 5.38 5.42 14.74
C LYS A 123 4.89 6.62 13.91
N HIS A 124 4.94 6.50 12.59
CA HIS A 124 4.49 7.55 11.67
C HIS A 124 2.99 7.55 11.43
N PHE A 125 2.40 6.38 11.33
CA PHE A 125 0.99 6.14 10.98
C PHE A 125 0.35 5.18 12.00
N PRO A 126 -0.02 5.66 13.19
CA PRO A 126 -0.58 4.81 14.24
C PRO A 126 -1.85 4.09 13.80
N GLY A 127 -1.95 2.80 14.15
CA GLY A 127 -3.12 1.98 13.85
C GLY A 127 -3.14 1.34 12.47
N VAL A 128 -2.05 1.45 11.71
CA VAL A 128 -1.89 0.71 10.45
C VAL A 128 -1.79 -0.78 10.74
N THR A 129 -2.53 -1.57 9.98
CA THR A 129 -2.47 -3.04 9.98
C THR A 129 -1.93 -3.54 8.65
N PHE A 130 -1.24 -4.66 8.67
CA PHE A 130 -0.64 -5.26 7.48
C PHE A 130 -1.39 -6.53 7.13
N THR A 131 -1.98 -6.58 5.93
CA THR A 131 -2.71 -7.74 5.44
C THR A 131 -2.06 -8.37 4.22
N THR A 132 -1.38 -7.56 3.43
CA THR A 132 -0.73 -7.94 2.19
C THR A 132 0.78 -7.73 2.31
N TYR A 133 1.55 -8.69 1.80
CA TYR A 133 2.98 -8.53 1.58
C TYR A 133 3.26 -8.50 0.07
N SER A 134 3.84 -7.42 -0.39
CA SER A 134 4.29 -7.24 -1.75
C SER A 134 5.67 -6.64 -1.77
N VAL A 135 6.49 -7.07 -2.68
CA VAL A 135 7.85 -6.59 -2.89
C VAL A 135 8.18 -6.65 -4.36
N GLU A 136 8.81 -5.61 -4.90
CA GLU A 136 9.14 -5.52 -6.33
C GLU A 136 10.20 -6.56 -6.72
N GLU A 137 11.24 -6.69 -5.92
CA GLU A 137 12.30 -7.67 -6.14
C GLU A 137 11.88 -9.07 -5.67
N PRO A 138 12.36 -10.15 -6.30
CA PRO A 138 12.05 -11.51 -5.87
C PRO A 138 12.76 -11.89 -4.57
N CYS A 139 12.41 -11.23 -3.49
CA CYS A 139 13.07 -11.31 -2.18
C CYS A 139 12.52 -12.44 -1.31
N PHE A 140 12.10 -13.56 -1.93
CA PHE A 140 11.43 -14.63 -1.21
C PHE A 140 12.43 -15.66 -0.64
N THR A 141 12.00 -16.31 0.44
CA THR A 141 12.65 -17.47 1.04
C THR A 141 11.58 -18.47 1.46
N SER A 142 11.95 -19.74 1.59
CA SER A 142 11.01 -20.81 1.96
C SER A 142 10.35 -20.60 3.32
N CYS A 143 10.99 -19.89 4.25
CA CYS A 143 10.44 -19.59 5.57
C CYS A 143 9.56 -18.33 5.62
N LEU A 144 9.50 -17.56 4.55
CA LEU A 144 8.76 -16.29 4.52
C LEU A 144 7.26 -16.45 4.86
N PRO A 145 6.52 -17.46 4.37
CA PRO A 145 5.12 -17.63 4.75
C PRO A 145 4.90 -17.82 6.24
N GLN A 146 5.81 -18.53 6.92
CA GLN A 146 5.74 -18.72 8.39
C GLN A 146 6.00 -17.39 9.11
N ILE A 147 6.96 -16.60 8.64
CA ILE A 147 7.29 -15.29 9.20
C ILE A 147 6.12 -14.33 9.00
N LEU A 148 5.54 -14.28 7.80
CA LEU A 148 4.38 -13.45 7.53
C LEU A 148 3.20 -13.79 8.46
N LYS A 149 2.93 -15.08 8.64
CA LYS A 149 1.90 -15.54 9.57
C LYS A 149 2.18 -15.13 11.01
N LEU A 150 3.45 -15.17 11.45
CA LEU A 150 3.87 -14.73 12.78
C LEU A 150 3.54 -13.25 13.02
N PHE A 151 3.65 -12.42 12.00
CA PHE A 151 3.31 -10.99 12.05
C PHE A 151 1.84 -10.66 11.73
N GLY A 152 0.98 -11.68 11.57
CA GLY A 152 -0.46 -11.51 11.39
C GLY A 152 -0.92 -11.26 9.96
N PHE A 153 -0.07 -11.45 8.97
CA PHE A 153 -0.50 -11.45 7.57
C PHE A 153 -1.43 -12.64 7.29
N LYS A 154 -2.37 -12.44 6.36
CA LYS A 154 -3.43 -13.42 6.05
C LYS A 154 -3.16 -14.14 4.74
#